data_86c4e401790205f16c1fbd0019c0fbd3
#
_entry.id   86c4e401790205f16c1fbd0019c0fbd3
#
_cell.length_a   1.000
_cell.length_b   1.000
_cell.length_c   1.000
_cell.angle_alpha   90.00
_cell.angle_beta   90.00
_cell.angle_gamma   90.00
#
_symmetry.space_group_name_H-M   'P 1'
#
loop_
_entity.id
_entity.type
_entity.pdbx_description
1 polymer ?
#
loop_
_entity_poly.entity_id
_entity_poly.type
_entity_poly.pdbx_seq_one_letter_code
_entity_poly.pdbx_strand_id
1 'polypeptide(L)'
;MKIFAAVIAVALPGSAVAQSTPPEDPSLIAYLQQRAGEAADTTRYTAALTPDGKTALVYLTGPAWCGSGGCRLLVLDRDGSTYRSVGEISVARAPIRLLEREDHGRRALGVQVAGGGIIGGYEAAVPFDGRRYASNPTVPPAMRIDDAPGETLIRADEAGRPLTPAPDKP
;
A
#
# COMPACT_ATOMS: atom_id res chain seq x y z
N MET A 1 -4.95 -62.70 13.71
CA MET A 1 -3.95 -61.69 13.29
C MET A 1 -4.73 -60.44 12.81
N LYS A 2 -4.88 -59.40 13.70
CA LYS A 2 -5.66 -58.19 13.42
C LYS A 2 -4.68 -57.08 12.98
N ILE A 3 -4.85 -56.63 11.74
CA ILE A 3 -4.03 -55.57 11.17
C ILE A 3 -4.77 -54.25 11.48
N PHE A 4 -4.16 -53.38 12.29
CA PHE A 4 -4.60 -52.02 12.53
C PHE A 4 -4.01 -51.14 11.44
N ALA A 5 -4.83 -50.56 10.59
CA ALA A 5 -4.46 -49.51 9.64
C ALA A 5 -4.44 -48.18 10.39
N ALA A 6 -3.25 -47.58 10.51
CA ALA A 6 -3.10 -46.22 11.03
C ALA A 6 -3.42 -45.20 9.93
N VAL A 7 -4.43 -44.40 10.14
CA VAL A 7 -4.76 -43.27 9.27
C VAL A 7 -3.89 -42.09 9.71
N ILE A 8 -2.94 -41.70 8.86
CA ILE A 8 -2.14 -40.49 9.05
C ILE A 8 -2.95 -39.30 8.49
N ALA A 9 -3.45 -38.45 9.36
CA ALA A 9 -4.07 -37.18 8.97
C ALA A 9 -2.96 -36.18 8.62
N VAL A 10 -2.84 -35.84 7.35
CA VAL A 10 -1.98 -34.75 6.87
C VAL A 10 -2.69 -33.44 7.11
N ALA A 11 -2.24 -32.70 8.11
CA ALA A 11 -2.69 -31.32 8.34
C ALA A 11 -2.03 -30.41 7.28
N LEU A 12 -2.85 -29.84 6.40
CA LEU A 12 -2.41 -28.79 5.48
C LEU A 12 -2.15 -27.51 6.29
N PRO A 13 -1.01 -26.83 6.10
CA PRO A 13 -0.81 -25.52 6.72
C PRO A 13 -1.78 -24.53 6.08
N GLY A 14 -2.73 -24.04 6.86
CA GLY A 14 -3.59 -22.95 6.47
C GLY A 14 -2.72 -21.71 6.23
N SER A 15 -2.71 -21.20 5.00
CA SER A 15 -2.10 -19.92 4.68
C SER A 15 -2.79 -18.83 5.48
N ALA A 16 -2.13 -18.33 6.51
CA ALA A 16 -2.57 -17.14 7.23
C ALA A 16 -2.53 -15.97 6.25
N VAL A 17 -3.68 -15.54 5.78
CA VAL A 17 -3.82 -14.26 5.06
C VAL A 17 -3.47 -13.17 6.07
N ALA A 18 -2.30 -12.58 5.90
CA ALA A 18 -1.89 -11.44 6.69
C ALA A 18 -2.91 -10.30 6.45
N GLN A 19 -3.78 -10.07 7.40
CA GLN A 19 -4.66 -8.91 7.44
C GLN A 19 -3.82 -7.74 7.93
N SER A 20 -3.23 -7.03 7.00
CA SER A 20 -2.32 -5.92 7.30
C SER A 20 -3.06 -4.58 7.29
N THR A 21 -4.15 -4.47 8.02
CA THR A 21 -4.56 -3.13 8.45
C THR A 21 -3.77 -2.86 9.72
N PRO A 22 -2.85 -1.87 9.76
CA PRO A 22 -2.26 -1.46 11.01
C PRO A 22 -3.39 -1.15 11.97
N PRO A 23 -3.37 -1.63 13.21
CA PRO A 23 -4.20 -1.03 14.26
C PRO A 23 -3.93 0.46 14.22
N GLU A 24 -4.91 1.29 14.55
CA GLU A 24 -4.78 2.75 14.55
C GLU A 24 -3.48 3.13 15.26
N ASP A 25 -2.42 3.33 14.47
CA ASP A 25 -1.13 3.76 15.01
C ASP A 25 -1.20 5.27 15.22
N PRO A 26 -1.27 5.76 16.46
CA PRO A 26 -1.40 7.19 16.73
C PRO A 26 -0.26 8.01 16.13
N SER A 27 0.93 7.40 16.02
CA SER A 27 2.10 8.06 15.43
C SER A 27 1.96 8.23 13.93
N LEU A 28 1.39 7.22 13.24
CA LEU A 28 1.06 7.34 11.82
C LEU A 28 0.00 8.42 11.62
N ILE A 29 -1.05 8.42 12.42
CA ILE A 29 -2.13 9.41 12.34
C ILE A 29 -1.56 10.82 12.53
N ALA A 30 -0.75 11.04 13.56
CA ALA A 30 -0.10 12.33 13.82
C ALA A 30 0.80 12.78 12.66
N TYR A 31 1.59 11.86 12.08
CA TYR A 31 2.39 12.13 10.88
C TYR A 31 1.52 12.57 9.70
N LEU A 32 0.43 11.84 9.44
CA LEU A 32 -0.48 12.14 8.34
C LEU A 32 -1.23 13.45 8.54
N GLN A 33 -1.68 13.76 9.76
CA GLN A 33 -2.34 15.03 10.10
C GLN A 33 -1.40 16.21 9.88
N GLN A 34 -0.16 16.10 10.35
CA GLN A 34 0.87 17.12 10.08
C GLN A 34 1.11 17.29 8.56
N ARG A 35 1.15 16.19 7.82
CA ARG A 35 1.36 16.20 6.37
C ARG A 35 0.18 16.77 5.61
N ALA A 36 -1.04 16.51 6.05
CA ALA A 36 -2.28 16.97 5.43
C ALA A 36 -2.59 18.44 5.76
N GLY A 37 -2.20 18.93 6.94
CA GLY A 37 -2.49 20.29 7.37
C GLY A 37 -3.98 20.60 7.30
N GLU A 38 -4.35 21.68 6.64
CA GLU A 38 -5.75 22.11 6.47
C GLU A 38 -6.62 21.12 5.70
N ALA A 39 -6.03 20.21 4.92
CA ALA A 39 -6.76 19.18 4.21
C ALA A 39 -7.12 17.95 5.06
N ALA A 40 -6.74 17.90 6.34
CA ALA A 40 -6.92 16.73 7.21
C ALA A 40 -8.38 16.28 7.28
N ASP A 41 -9.33 17.21 7.40
CA ASP A 41 -10.77 16.93 7.55
C ASP A 41 -11.41 16.32 6.29
N THR A 42 -10.82 16.56 5.13
CA THR A 42 -11.29 16.00 3.85
C THR A 42 -10.45 14.85 3.35
N THR A 43 -9.42 14.48 4.14
CA THR A 43 -8.51 13.38 3.82
C THR A 43 -9.04 12.06 4.36
N ARG A 44 -8.97 11.06 3.50
CA ARG A 44 -9.13 9.65 3.89
C ARG A 44 -7.86 8.90 3.56
N TYR A 45 -7.57 7.87 4.33
CA TYR A 45 -6.40 7.04 4.12
C TYR A 45 -6.69 5.55 4.27
N THR A 46 -5.96 4.74 3.52
CA THR A 46 -5.82 3.31 3.73
C THR A 46 -4.34 3.04 3.95
N ALA A 47 -4.00 2.27 4.97
CA ALA A 47 -2.61 1.97 5.29
C ALA A 47 -2.39 0.47 5.46
N ALA A 48 -1.26 -0.01 4.98
CA ALA A 48 -0.81 -1.37 5.15
C ALA A 48 0.69 -1.39 5.49
N LEU A 49 1.11 -2.35 6.31
CA LEU A 49 2.53 -2.61 6.56
C LEU A 49 3.05 -3.68 5.60
N THR A 50 4.30 -3.56 5.19
CA THR A 50 5.02 -4.68 4.58
C THR A 50 5.12 -5.85 5.57
N PRO A 51 5.29 -7.10 5.10
CA PRO A 51 5.33 -8.29 5.98
C PRO A 51 6.40 -8.22 7.08
N ASP A 52 7.50 -7.50 6.85
CA ASP A 52 8.54 -7.27 7.85
C ASP A 52 8.20 -6.16 8.87
N GLY A 53 7.08 -5.46 8.69
CA GLY A 53 6.61 -4.39 9.55
C GLY A 53 7.42 -3.10 9.49
N LYS A 54 8.39 -2.99 8.58
CA LYS A 54 9.34 -1.86 8.52
C LYS A 54 8.90 -0.72 7.60
N THR A 55 7.98 -0.99 6.68
CA THR A 55 7.50 0.01 5.72
C THR A 55 5.98 0.07 5.76
N ALA A 56 5.44 1.28 5.88
CA ALA A 56 4.02 1.55 5.74
C ALA A 56 3.74 2.12 4.34
N LEU A 57 2.77 1.53 3.65
CA LEU A 57 2.16 2.07 2.46
C LEU A 57 0.89 2.80 2.86
N VAL A 58 0.77 4.07 2.52
CA VAL A 58 -0.40 4.88 2.88
C VAL A 58 -0.99 5.51 1.63
N TYR A 59 -2.17 5.04 1.26
CA TYR A 59 -2.92 5.56 0.13
C TYR A 59 -3.86 6.66 0.61
N LEU A 60 -3.58 7.90 0.18
CA LEU A 60 -4.34 9.08 0.55
C LEU A 60 -5.36 9.40 -0.53
N THR A 61 -6.60 9.63 -0.11
CA THR A 61 -7.71 10.04 -0.98
C THR A 61 -8.38 11.30 -0.45
N GLY A 62 -9.06 11.99 -1.34
CA GLY A 62 -9.71 13.27 -1.06
C GLY A 62 -9.27 14.34 -2.06
N PRO A 63 -9.93 15.53 -2.03
CA PRO A 63 -9.72 16.58 -3.04
C PRO A 63 -8.27 17.07 -3.14
N ALA A 64 -7.52 17.09 -2.02
CA ALA A 64 -6.12 17.53 -1.99
C ALA A 64 -5.14 16.47 -2.55
N TRP A 65 -5.55 15.22 -2.64
CA TRP A 65 -4.66 14.10 -2.94
C TRP A 65 -4.93 13.42 -4.28
N CYS A 66 -6.12 13.60 -4.82
CA CYS A 66 -6.57 12.92 -6.03
C CYS A 66 -6.74 13.89 -7.20
N GLY A 67 -6.43 13.39 -8.39
CA GLY A 67 -6.72 14.00 -9.67
C GLY A 67 -7.30 12.98 -10.64
N SER A 68 -7.47 13.36 -11.91
CA SER A 68 -8.02 12.49 -12.96
C SER A 68 -7.19 11.20 -13.18
N GLY A 69 -5.88 11.23 -12.94
CA GLY A 69 -5.00 10.08 -13.09
C GLY A 69 -4.95 9.14 -11.88
N GLY A 70 -5.42 9.58 -10.71
CA GLY A 70 -5.34 8.82 -9.46
C GLY A 70 -5.02 9.68 -8.25
N CYS A 71 -4.64 9.04 -7.17
CA CYS A 71 -4.40 9.68 -5.88
C CYS A 71 -2.92 9.57 -5.46
N ARG A 72 -2.63 9.85 -4.21
CA ARG A 72 -1.27 9.87 -3.66
C ARG A 72 -1.00 8.62 -2.83
N LEU A 73 0.11 7.96 -3.10
CA LEU A 73 0.63 6.87 -2.27
C LEU A 73 1.91 7.34 -1.58
N LEU A 74 1.93 7.32 -0.26
CA LEU A 74 3.14 7.53 0.54
C LEU A 74 3.77 6.18 0.87
N VAL A 75 5.09 6.13 0.81
CA VAL A 75 5.90 5.00 1.27
C VAL A 75 6.75 5.49 2.42
N LEU A 76 6.50 4.96 3.60
CA LEU A 76 7.07 5.45 4.85
C LEU A 76 7.88 4.35 5.53
N ASP A 77 9.16 4.59 5.78
CA ASP A 77 9.92 3.77 6.71
C ASP A 77 9.42 4.00 8.13
N ARG A 78 9.27 2.91 8.86
CA ARG A 78 8.87 2.90 10.26
C ARG A 78 10.06 2.52 11.14
N ASP A 79 10.37 3.39 12.10
CA ASP A 79 11.35 3.13 13.15
C ASP A 79 10.69 3.42 14.51
N GLY A 80 10.26 2.35 15.19
CA GLY A 80 9.43 2.46 16.38
C GLY A 80 8.14 3.23 16.12
N SER A 81 8.01 4.41 16.72
CA SER A 81 6.89 5.34 16.55
C SER A 81 7.18 6.47 15.56
N THR A 82 8.29 6.40 14.81
CA THR A 82 8.69 7.44 13.86
C THR A 82 8.45 6.99 12.43
N TYR A 83 8.00 7.91 11.59
CA TYR A 83 7.78 7.68 10.18
C TYR A 83 8.63 8.63 9.33
N ARG A 84 9.31 8.08 8.33
CA ARG A 84 10.15 8.84 7.39
C ARG A 84 9.75 8.50 5.96
N SER A 85 9.43 9.51 5.15
CA SER A 85 9.09 9.28 3.74
C SER A 85 10.29 8.80 2.94
N VAL A 86 10.13 7.68 2.25
CA VAL A 86 11.06 7.11 1.26
C VAL A 86 10.42 7.01 -0.12
N GLY A 87 9.19 7.49 -0.27
CA GLY A 87 8.50 7.60 -1.55
C GLY A 87 7.21 8.38 -1.42
N GLU A 88 6.91 9.15 -2.45
CA GLU A 88 5.63 9.81 -2.64
C GLU A 88 5.26 9.65 -4.11
N ILE A 89 4.30 8.77 -4.38
CA ILE A 89 3.94 8.36 -5.74
C ILE A 89 2.63 9.06 -6.09
N SER A 90 2.67 9.85 -7.15
CA SER A 90 1.50 10.51 -7.73
C SER A 90 0.74 9.58 -8.68
N VAL A 91 -0.48 9.95 -9.03
CA VAL A 91 -1.34 9.24 -10.01
C VAL A 91 -1.46 7.74 -9.75
N ALA A 92 -1.37 7.35 -8.48
CA ALA A 92 -1.53 5.98 -8.04
C ALA A 92 -3.02 5.61 -7.93
N ARG A 93 -3.35 4.37 -8.28
CA ARG A 93 -4.64 3.74 -8.00
C ARG A 93 -4.43 2.40 -7.33
N ALA A 94 -5.33 2.04 -6.44
CA ALA A 94 -5.37 0.69 -5.89
C ALA A 94 -5.90 -0.30 -6.96
N PRO A 95 -5.52 -1.60 -6.87
CA PRO A 95 -4.76 -2.18 -5.78
C PRO A 95 -3.29 -1.73 -5.76
N ILE A 96 -2.70 -1.69 -4.56
CA ILE A 96 -1.27 -1.49 -4.36
C ILE A 96 -0.68 -2.82 -3.94
N ARG A 97 0.34 -3.24 -4.67
CA ARG A 97 0.98 -4.55 -4.48
C ARG A 97 2.44 -4.39 -4.07
N LEU A 98 2.94 -5.34 -3.34
CA LEU A 98 4.37 -5.52 -3.07
C LEU A 98 4.86 -6.63 -3.99
N LEU A 99 5.65 -6.28 -5.00
CA LEU A 99 6.14 -7.23 -6.00
C LEU A 99 7.28 -8.07 -5.44
N GLU A 100 7.52 -9.25 -6.01
CA GLU A 100 8.70 -10.07 -5.65
C GLU A 100 10.01 -9.49 -6.20
N ARG A 101 9.92 -8.67 -7.25
CA ARG A 101 11.06 -7.96 -7.81
C ARG A 101 11.68 -7.02 -6.77
N GLU A 102 12.99 -7.12 -6.61
CA GLU A 102 13.77 -6.23 -5.75
C GLU A 102 14.66 -5.30 -6.57
N ASP A 103 14.70 -4.04 -6.14
CA ASP A 103 15.59 -3.02 -6.67
C ASP A 103 16.30 -2.35 -5.48
N HIS A 104 17.63 -2.39 -5.45
CA HIS A 104 18.48 -1.81 -4.39
C HIS A 104 18.08 -2.28 -2.97
N GLY A 105 17.79 -3.58 -2.82
CA GLY A 105 17.46 -4.20 -1.53
C GLY A 105 16.05 -3.91 -1.02
N ARG A 106 15.15 -3.40 -1.88
CA ARG A 106 13.73 -3.23 -1.56
C ARG A 106 12.85 -3.77 -2.69
N ARG A 107 11.75 -4.37 -2.28
CA ARG A 107 10.74 -4.85 -3.23
C ARG A 107 10.09 -3.67 -3.96
N ALA A 108 9.96 -3.77 -5.28
CA ALA A 108 9.22 -2.81 -6.08
C ALA A 108 7.73 -2.81 -5.73
N LEU A 109 7.06 -1.70 -5.98
CA LEU A 109 5.62 -1.58 -5.78
C LEU A 109 4.88 -1.75 -7.11
N GLY A 110 3.83 -2.55 -7.12
CA GLY A 110 2.85 -2.62 -8.19
C GLY A 110 1.75 -1.58 -7.95
N VAL A 111 1.53 -0.70 -8.90
CA VAL A 111 0.57 0.39 -8.80
C VAL A 111 -0.30 0.42 -10.04
N GLN A 112 -1.62 0.46 -9.87
CA GLN A 112 -2.52 0.62 -11.01
C GLN A 112 -2.48 2.06 -11.55
N VAL A 113 -2.42 2.16 -12.86
CA VAL A 113 -2.40 3.41 -13.63
C VAL A 113 -3.60 3.42 -14.56
N ALA A 114 -4.49 4.40 -14.42
CA ALA A 114 -5.66 4.58 -15.28
C ALA A 114 -6.20 6.01 -15.17
N GLY A 115 -6.95 6.46 -16.16
CA GLY A 115 -7.48 7.83 -16.22
C GLY A 115 -6.44 8.84 -16.71
N GLY A 116 -6.73 10.14 -16.63
CA GLY A 116 -5.81 11.17 -17.12
C GLY A 116 -5.47 11.07 -18.62
N GLY A 117 -6.35 10.47 -19.43
CA GLY A 117 -6.10 10.23 -20.86
C GLY A 117 -5.49 8.86 -21.18
N ILE A 118 -5.18 8.02 -20.19
CA ILE A 118 -4.67 6.66 -20.39
C ILE A 118 -5.84 5.72 -20.69
N ILE A 119 -5.79 5.09 -21.87
CA ILE A 119 -6.80 4.13 -22.32
C ILE A 119 -6.42 2.74 -21.84
N GLY A 120 -7.40 2.00 -21.26
CA GLY A 120 -7.29 0.59 -20.90
C GLY A 120 -6.61 0.34 -19.55
N GLY A 121 -5.93 1.30 -18.94
CA GLY A 121 -5.21 1.11 -17.68
C GLY A 121 -4.12 0.03 -17.76
N TYR A 122 -3.22 -0.01 -16.79
CA TYR A 122 -2.19 -1.05 -16.66
C TYR A 122 -1.60 -1.03 -15.25
N GLU A 123 -0.91 -2.09 -14.86
CA GLU A 123 -0.08 -2.08 -13.67
C GLU A 123 1.35 -1.60 -14.00
N ALA A 124 1.91 -0.74 -13.16
CA ALA A 124 3.28 -0.29 -13.26
C ALA A 124 4.11 -0.79 -12.08
N ALA A 125 5.29 -1.32 -12.35
CA ALA A 125 6.30 -1.54 -11.33
C ALA A 125 7.03 -0.23 -11.03
N VAL A 126 6.97 0.19 -9.77
CA VAL A 126 7.63 1.40 -9.26
C VAL A 126 8.87 0.97 -8.48
N PRO A 127 10.08 1.16 -9.02
CA PRO A 127 11.31 0.72 -8.41
C PRO A 127 11.79 1.66 -7.30
N PHE A 128 12.63 1.13 -6.42
CA PHE A 128 13.42 1.88 -5.46
C PHE A 128 14.82 2.16 -6.05
N ASP A 129 15.33 3.38 -5.95
CA ASP A 129 16.62 3.79 -6.54
C ASP A 129 17.80 3.72 -5.54
N GLY A 130 17.57 3.14 -4.36
CA GLY A 130 18.54 3.12 -3.25
C GLY A 130 18.31 4.25 -2.23
N ARG A 131 17.48 5.26 -2.56
CA ARG A 131 17.16 6.41 -1.71
C ARG A 131 15.66 6.63 -1.58
N ARG A 132 14.91 6.49 -2.67
CA ARG A 132 13.46 6.69 -2.74
C ARG A 132 12.82 5.83 -3.82
N TYR A 133 11.53 5.64 -3.70
CA TYR A 133 10.72 5.08 -4.80
C TYR A 133 10.48 6.15 -5.89
N ALA A 134 10.37 5.70 -7.15
CA ALA A 134 10.01 6.58 -8.25
C ALA A 134 8.67 7.29 -7.96
N SER A 135 8.59 8.58 -8.25
CA SER A 135 7.44 9.41 -7.86
C SER A 135 6.25 9.37 -8.81
N ASN A 136 6.45 8.84 -10.02
CA ASN A 136 5.42 8.79 -11.05
C ASN A 136 5.43 7.43 -11.76
N PRO A 137 4.35 6.64 -11.67
CA PRO A 137 4.27 5.31 -12.28
C PRO A 137 4.08 5.32 -13.80
N THR A 138 3.88 6.49 -14.41
CA THR A 138 3.62 6.61 -15.86
C THR A 138 4.86 6.90 -16.70
N VAL A 139 6.01 7.13 -16.06
CA VAL A 139 7.27 7.47 -16.74
C VAL A 139 8.44 6.69 -16.13
N PRO A 140 9.53 6.47 -16.90
CA PRO A 140 10.74 5.85 -16.37
C PRO A 140 11.24 6.56 -15.07
N PRO A 141 11.81 5.81 -14.13
CA PRO A 141 12.20 4.40 -14.21
C PRO A 141 11.07 3.40 -13.92
N ALA A 142 9.84 3.85 -13.64
CA ALA A 142 8.69 2.95 -13.55
C ALA A 142 8.40 2.33 -14.92
N MET A 143 7.94 1.09 -14.93
CA MET A 143 7.66 0.36 -16.16
C MET A 143 6.34 -0.38 -16.08
N ARG A 144 5.63 -0.46 -17.20
CA ARG A 144 4.45 -1.31 -17.32
C ARG A 144 4.84 -2.77 -17.09
N ILE A 145 3.99 -3.49 -16.37
CA ILE A 145 4.14 -4.92 -16.12
C ILE A 145 2.82 -5.65 -16.41
N ASP A 146 2.95 -6.93 -16.77
CA ASP A 146 1.86 -7.87 -16.93
C ASP A 146 2.19 -9.09 -16.05
N ASP A 147 1.23 -9.53 -15.23
CA ASP A 147 1.30 -10.75 -14.39
C ASP A 147 2.56 -10.91 -13.51
N ALA A 148 3.10 -9.82 -12.99
CA ALA A 148 4.24 -9.89 -12.10
C ALA A 148 3.85 -10.54 -10.75
N PRO A 149 4.66 -11.48 -10.20
CA PRO A 149 4.40 -12.09 -8.91
C PRO A 149 4.51 -11.05 -7.78
N GLY A 150 3.66 -11.20 -6.76
CA GLY A 150 3.61 -10.30 -5.61
C GLY A 150 2.32 -10.43 -4.83
N GLU A 151 2.23 -9.73 -3.72
CA GLU A 151 1.08 -9.72 -2.83
C GLU A 151 0.36 -8.37 -2.83
N THR A 152 -0.96 -8.38 -2.70
CA THR A 152 -1.76 -7.16 -2.58
C THR A 152 -1.77 -6.70 -1.13
N LEU A 153 -1.31 -5.48 -0.87
CA LEU A 153 -1.32 -4.87 0.46
C LEU A 153 -2.50 -3.91 0.66
N ILE A 154 -2.90 -3.16 -0.38
CA ILE A 154 -4.08 -2.31 -0.35
C ILE A 154 -4.98 -2.72 -1.51
N ARG A 155 -6.21 -3.10 -1.20
CA ARG A 155 -7.17 -3.58 -2.19
C ARG A 155 -7.92 -2.42 -2.85
N ALA A 156 -8.42 -2.66 -4.07
CA ALA A 156 -9.15 -1.64 -4.82
C ALA A 156 -10.50 -1.25 -4.19
N ASP A 157 -11.13 -2.20 -3.51
CA ASP A 157 -12.44 -2.05 -2.86
C ASP A 157 -12.34 -1.61 -1.39
N GLU A 158 -11.13 -1.36 -0.89
CA GLU A 158 -10.92 -0.98 0.49
C GLU A 158 -11.29 0.48 0.73
N ALA A 159 -12.31 0.70 1.56
CA ALA A 159 -12.73 2.04 1.94
C ALA A 159 -11.71 2.68 2.87
N GLY A 160 -11.14 3.81 2.47
CA GLY A 160 -10.25 4.58 3.32
C GLY A 160 -10.95 5.10 4.57
N ARG A 161 -10.21 5.22 5.68
CA ARG A 161 -10.68 5.81 6.94
C ARG A 161 -10.55 7.33 6.90
N PRO A 162 -11.45 8.10 7.55
CA PRO A 162 -11.23 9.53 7.72
C PRO A 162 -9.97 9.76 8.56
N LEU A 163 -9.16 10.75 8.18
CA LEU A 163 -7.95 11.10 8.91
C LEU A 163 -8.27 11.84 10.21
N THR A 164 -9.29 12.68 10.18
CA THR A 164 -9.87 13.31 11.36
C THR A 164 -11.21 12.63 11.64
N PRO A 165 -11.42 12.04 12.82
CA PRO A 165 -12.73 11.51 13.18
C PRO A 165 -13.80 12.61 13.10
N ALA A 166 -15.00 12.24 12.64
CA ALA A 166 -16.12 13.18 12.74
C ALA A 166 -16.36 13.54 14.21
N PRO A 167 -16.64 14.81 14.51
CA PRO A 167 -17.00 15.18 15.88
C PRO A 167 -18.22 14.37 16.33
N ASP A 168 -18.16 13.84 17.55
CA ASP A 168 -19.26 13.12 18.15
C ASP A 168 -20.50 14.01 18.08
N LYS A 169 -21.54 13.52 17.42
CA LYS A 169 -22.79 14.26 17.30
C LYS A 169 -23.47 14.20 18.69
N PRO A 170 -23.81 15.36 19.31
CA PRO A 170 -24.45 15.41 20.62
C PRO A 170 -25.84 14.74 20.62
#